data_d6e32334dcf1a4daf357e57af616d16b
#
_entry.id   d6e32334dcf1a4daf357e57af616d16b
#
_cell.length_a   1.000
_cell.length_b   1.000
_cell.length_c   1.000
_cell.angle_alpha   90.00
_cell.angle_beta   90.00
_cell.angle_gamma   90.00
#
_symmetry.space_group_name_H-M   'P 1'
#
loop_
_entity.id
_entity.type
_entity.pdbx_description
1 polymer ?
#
loop_
_entity_poly.entity_id
_entity_poly.type
_entity_poly.pdbx_seq_one_letter_code
_entity_poly.pdbx_strand_id
1 'polypeptide(L)'
;ISNFLNVPLPYLLLEQKDRLKVVKKVERKYSVYGKDEQRIEHVAEQGGLRLNLVEIPAGFPKENTPNAHEGEECHLVLRGKLEVQHGEDVAIVEEGDSFSWNACVPHIVRNIGEETALLLISSHAENRKRVY
;
A
#
# COMPACT_ATOMS: atom_id res chain seq x y z
N ILE A 1 -16.71 -12.73 33.62
CA ILE A 1 -17.11 -11.56 32.86
C ILE A 1 -15.94 -11.05 32.05
N SER A 2 -16.17 -10.89 30.78
CA SER A 2 -15.12 -10.49 29.84
C SER A 2 -14.62 -9.06 30.02
N ASN A 3 -15.34 -8.25 30.78
CA ASN A 3 -15.02 -6.83 30.87
C ASN A 3 -14.33 -6.45 32.19
N PHE A 4 -13.70 -7.39 32.86
CA PHE A 4 -12.96 -7.10 34.06
C PHE A 4 -11.95 -5.96 33.87
N LEU A 5 -11.29 -5.91 32.72
CA LEU A 5 -10.36 -4.85 32.34
C LEU A 5 -10.88 -4.05 31.14
N ASN A 6 -12.18 -4.02 30.94
CA ASN A 6 -12.78 -3.47 29.72
C ASN A 6 -12.29 -4.14 28.45
N VAL A 7 -11.90 -5.41 28.54
CA VAL A 7 -11.38 -6.19 27.43
C VAL A 7 -12.33 -7.34 27.14
N PRO A 8 -12.85 -7.46 25.93
CA PRO A 8 -13.70 -8.59 25.55
C PRO A 8 -12.96 -9.92 25.76
N LEU A 9 -13.70 -10.97 26.16
CA LEU A 9 -13.11 -12.28 26.33
C LEU A 9 -12.35 -12.77 25.11
N PRO A 10 -12.87 -12.64 23.87
CA PRO A 10 -12.11 -13.05 22.67
C PRO A 10 -10.73 -12.41 22.57
N TYR A 11 -10.60 -11.14 22.98
CA TYR A 11 -9.30 -10.48 22.99
C TYR A 11 -8.31 -11.19 23.91
N LEU A 12 -8.76 -11.65 25.07
CA LEU A 12 -7.90 -12.35 26.03
C LEU A 12 -7.39 -13.68 25.50
N LEU A 13 -8.08 -14.25 24.51
CA LEU A 13 -7.69 -15.52 23.89
C LEU A 13 -6.76 -15.34 22.69
N LEU A 14 -6.52 -14.10 22.27
CA LEU A 14 -5.61 -13.83 21.15
C LEU A 14 -4.16 -14.11 21.54
N GLU A 15 -3.41 -14.62 20.60
CA GLU A 15 -1.97 -14.77 20.76
C GLU A 15 -1.30 -13.38 20.72
N GLN A 16 -0.09 -13.29 21.27
CA GLN A 16 0.66 -12.03 21.32
C GLN A 16 0.77 -11.35 19.95
N LYS A 17 1.03 -12.13 18.90
CA LYS A 17 1.19 -11.63 17.52
C LYS A 17 -0.09 -11.05 16.93
N ASP A 18 -1.26 -11.40 17.49
CA ASP A 18 -2.55 -10.95 16.97
C ASP A 18 -3.13 -9.78 17.74
N ARG A 19 -2.39 -9.27 18.71
CA ARG A 19 -2.79 -8.10 19.50
C ARG A 19 -2.31 -6.81 18.86
N LEU A 20 -2.52 -5.70 19.55
CA LEU A 20 -2.10 -4.38 19.09
C LEU A 20 -0.63 -4.40 18.67
N LYS A 21 -0.38 -3.90 17.47
CA LYS A 21 0.96 -3.68 16.94
C LYS A 21 1.13 -2.19 16.67
N VAL A 22 2.26 -1.65 17.06
CA VAL A 22 2.61 -0.26 16.80
C VAL A 22 3.92 -0.21 16.06
N VAL A 23 3.94 0.49 14.94
CA VAL A 23 5.16 0.74 14.18
C VAL A 23 5.39 2.25 14.21
N LYS A 24 6.40 2.67 14.93
CA LYS A 24 6.77 4.10 14.96
C LYS A 24 7.37 4.51 13.62
N LYS A 25 7.16 5.75 13.23
CA LYS A 25 7.67 6.26 11.95
C LYS A 25 9.16 5.97 11.76
N VAL A 26 9.95 6.17 12.81
CA VAL A 26 11.41 5.97 12.76
C VAL A 26 11.82 4.50 12.63
N GLU A 27 10.90 3.58 12.92
CA GLU A 27 11.16 2.15 12.88
C GLU A 27 10.68 1.50 11.57
N ARG A 28 10.05 2.27 10.67
CA ARG A 28 9.52 1.72 9.43
C ARG A 28 10.62 1.09 8.60
N LYS A 29 10.34 -0.12 8.13
CA LYS A 29 11.19 -0.77 7.14
C LYS A 29 10.85 -0.21 5.77
N TYR A 30 11.80 -0.19 4.88
CA TYR A 30 11.56 0.24 3.51
C TYR A 30 12.32 -0.63 2.53
N SER A 31 11.86 -0.60 1.29
CA SER A 31 12.50 -1.26 0.16
C SER A 31 12.71 -0.24 -0.94
N VAL A 32 13.76 -0.40 -1.72
CA VAL A 32 14.03 0.44 -2.88
C VAL A 32 14.04 -0.48 -4.11
N TYR A 33 13.28 -0.12 -5.11
CA TYR A 33 13.13 -0.92 -6.31
C TYR A 33 13.64 -0.21 -7.55
N GLY A 34 14.37 -0.97 -8.36
CA GLY A 34 14.77 -0.56 -9.69
C GLY A 34 15.82 0.55 -9.71
N LYS A 35 16.19 0.92 -10.93
CA LYS A 35 17.18 1.98 -11.17
C LYS A 35 16.66 3.36 -10.83
N ASP A 36 15.34 3.52 -10.81
CA ASP A 36 14.68 4.78 -10.51
C ASP A 36 14.47 5.01 -9.02
N GLU A 37 14.97 4.09 -8.19
CA GLU A 37 14.95 4.20 -6.74
C GLU A 37 13.55 4.45 -6.17
N GLN A 38 12.56 3.74 -6.68
CA GLN A 38 11.22 3.79 -6.11
C GLN A 38 11.26 3.28 -4.68
N ARG A 39 10.88 4.15 -3.73
CA ARG A 39 10.92 3.82 -2.31
C ARG A 39 9.54 3.42 -1.81
N ILE A 40 9.49 2.27 -1.15
CA ILE A 40 8.27 1.77 -0.51
C ILE A 40 8.54 1.62 0.98
N GLU A 41 7.80 2.35 1.80
CA GLU A 41 7.85 2.22 3.25
C GLU A 41 6.73 1.31 3.72
N HIS A 42 7.07 0.35 4.57
CA HIS A 42 6.12 -0.58 5.18
C HIS A 42 5.58 0.06 6.46
N VAL A 43 4.34 0.50 6.41
CA VAL A 43 3.72 1.27 7.48
C VAL A 43 3.06 0.36 8.50
N ALA A 44 2.29 -0.62 8.04
CA ALA A 44 1.56 -1.53 8.91
C ALA A 44 1.24 -2.83 8.18
N GLU A 45 1.08 -3.89 8.95
CA GLU A 45 0.64 -5.19 8.45
C GLU A 45 -0.22 -5.87 9.51
N GLN A 46 -1.33 -6.46 9.06
CA GLN A 46 -2.19 -7.26 9.92
C GLN A 46 -2.84 -8.36 9.09
N GLY A 47 -2.45 -9.60 9.33
CA GLY A 47 -2.91 -10.72 8.54
C GLY A 47 -2.58 -10.54 7.06
N GLY A 48 -3.58 -10.59 6.19
CA GLY A 48 -3.42 -10.35 4.75
C GLY A 48 -3.40 -8.88 4.34
N LEU A 49 -3.61 -7.95 5.30
CA LEU A 49 -3.66 -6.52 5.03
C LEU A 49 -2.28 -5.89 5.15
N ARG A 50 -1.93 -5.03 4.22
CA ARG A 50 -0.72 -4.21 4.27
C ARG A 50 -1.06 -2.76 3.99
N LEU A 51 -0.31 -1.88 4.63
CA LEU A 51 -0.39 -0.44 4.41
C LEU A 51 1.02 0.05 4.12
N ASN A 52 1.20 0.62 2.92
CA ASN A 52 2.51 1.07 2.43
C ASN A 52 2.45 2.50 1.96
N LEU A 53 3.55 3.22 2.13
CA LEU A 53 3.77 4.52 1.50
C LEU A 53 4.75 4.33 0.35
N VAL A 54 4.38 4.82 -0.82
CA VAL A 54 5.19 4.67 -2.03
C VAL A 54 5.57 6.04 -2.56
N GLU A 55 6.86 6.27 -2.72
CA GLU A 55 7.38 7.44 -3.41
C GLU A 55 7.58 7.08 -4.88
N ILE A 56 7.02 7.88 -5.76
CA ILE A 56 7.10 7.65 -7.20
C ILE A 56 7.81 8.85 -7.83
N PRO A 57 9.07 8.70 -8.24
CA PRO A 57 9.81 9.80 -8.86
C PRO A 57 9.12 10.32 -10.11
N ALA A 58 9.38 11.59 -10.44
CA ALA A 58 8.87 12.17 -11.67
C ALA A 58 9.33 11.37 -12.88
N GLY A 59 8.39 11.11 -13.81
CA GLY A 59 8.68 10.35 -15.02
C GLY A 59 8.73 8.83 -14.82
N PHE A 60 8.55 8.34 -13.60
CA PHE A 60 8.49 6.91 -13.32
C PHE A 60 7.11 6.34 -13.72
N PRO A 61 7.03 5.11 -14.23
CA PRO A 61 8.15 4.25 -14.65
C PRO A 61 8.65 4.63 -16.05
N LYS A 62 9.93 4.42 -16.30
CA LYS A 62 10.50 4.68 -17.63
C LYS A 62 10.04 3.67 -18.65
N GLU A 63 9.82 2.45 -18.22
CA GLU A 63 9.30 1.38 -19.04
C GLU A 63 7.80 1.21 -18.81
N ASN A 64 7.07 0.99 -19.89
CA ASN A 64 5.63 0.83 -19.83
C ASN A 64 5.25 -0.65 -19.66
N THR A 65 5.69 -1.25 -18.57
CA THR A 65 5.43 -2.66 -18.27
C THR A 65 4.41 -2.77 -17.13
N PRO A 66 3.16 -3.15 -17.44
CA PRO A 66 2.15 -3.32 -16.39
C PRO A 66 2.48 -4.46 -15.44
N ASN A 67 2.04 -4.33 -14.21
CA ASN A 67 2.13 -5.36 -13.19
C ASN A 67 0.79 -6.08 -13.03
N ALA A 68 0.84 -7.32 -12.63
CA ALA A 68 -0.35 -8.06 -12.23
C ALA A 68 0.05 -9.03 -11.12
N HIS A 69 -0.74 -9.04 -10.05
CA HIS A 69 -0.51 -9.93 -8.91
C HIS A 69 -1.79 -10.18 -8.16
N GLU A 70 -1.79 -11.15 -7.27
CA GLU A 70 -2.95 -11.44 -6.45
C GLU A 70 -3.23 -10.31 -5.47
N GLY A 71 -4.51 -10.05 -5.23
CA GLY A 71 -4.97 -9.17 -4.19
C GLY A 71 -5.76 -7.97 -4.67
N GLU A 72 -6.23 -7.22 -3.71
CA GLU A 72 -7.00 -6.01 -3.92
C GLU A 72 -6.24 -4.83 -3.35
N GLU A 73 -6.36 -3.68 -3.98
CA GLU A 73 -5.64 -2.48 -3.56
C GLU A 73 -6.56 -1.26 -3.54
N CYS A 74 -6.42 -0.47 -2.48
CA CYS A 74 -7.01 0.86 -2.40
C CYS A 74 -5.88 1.85 -2.22
N HIS A 75 -5.98 2.98 -2.91
CA HIS A 75 -4.92 3.97 -2.98
C HIS A 75 -5.45 5.35 -2.65
N LEU A 76 -4.62 6.14 -1.96
CA LEU A 76 -4.89 7.56 -1.73
C LEU A 76 -3.67 8.36 -2.18
N VAL A 77 -3.90 9.32 -3.07
CA VAL A 77 -2.82 10.22 -3.52
C VAL A 77 -2.61 11.27 -2.44
N LEU A 78 -1.46 11.21 -1.77
CA LEU A 78 -1.09 12.19 -0.75
C LEU A 78 -0.43 13.42 -1.35
N ARG A 79 0.26 13.26 -2.47
CA ARG A 79 0.92 14.35 -3.19
C ARG A 79 1.20 13.95 -4.62
N GLY A 80 1.04 14.87 -5.54
CA GLY A 80 1.43 14.70 -6.93
C GLY A 80 0.27 14.45 -7.86
N LYS A 81 0.60 14.13 -9.10
CA LYS A 81 -0.35 13.88 -10.17
C LYS A 81 0.04 12.61 -10.91
N LEU A 82 -0.89 11.68 -10.98
CA LEU A 82 -0.64 10.34 -11.51
C LEU A 82 -1.62 10.02 -12.63
N GLU A 83 -1.14 9.26 -13.60
CA GLU A 83 -2.00 8.57 -14.55
C GLU A 83 -2.04 7.10 -14.14
N VAL A 84 -3.23 6.58 -13.91
CA VAL A 84 -3.43 5.19 -13.50
C VAL A 84 -4.14 4.44 -14.59
N GLN A 85 -3.67 3.23 -14.85
CA GLN A 85 -4.24 2.37 -15.88
C GLN A 85 -4.48 0.98 -15.31
N HIS A 86 -5.66 0.45 -15.57
CA HIS A 86 -6.07 -0.88 -15.12
C HIS A 86 -6.83 -1.54 -16.26
N GLY A 87 -6.20 -2.52 -16.90
CA GLY A 87 -6.71 -3.04 -18.15
C GLY A 87 -6.77 -1.93 -19.20
N GLU A 88 -7.95 -1.68 -19.72
CA GLU A 88 -8.19 -0.62 -20.70
C GLU A 88 -8.61 0.71 -20.07
N ASP A 89 -8.92 0.70 -18.78
CA ASP A 89 -9.37 1.90 -18.08
C ASP A 89 -8.18 2.77 -17.70
N VAL A 90 -8.29 4.06 -17.98
CA VAL A 90 -7.25 5.05 -17.68
C VAL A 90 -7.89 6.25 -17.00
N ALA A 91 -7.26 6.73 -15.94
CA ALA A 91 -7.70 7.93 -15.23
C ALA A 91 -6.51 8.74 -14.76
N ILE A 92 -6.76 10.03 -14.58
CA ILE A 92 -5.79 10.94 -13.96
C ILE A 92 -6.28 11.26 -12.56
N VAL A 93 -5.39 11.12 -11.59
CA VAL A 93 -5.68 11.36 -10.18
C VAL A 93 -4.66 12.34 -9.61
N GLU A 94 -5.11 13.17 -8.68
CA GLU A 94 -4.31 14.20 -8.04
C GLU A 94 -4.41 14.11 -6.51
N GLU A 95 -3.70 14.97 -5.82
CA GLU A 95 -3.68 15.02 -4.36
C GLU A 95 -5.11 14.99 -3.80
N GLY A 96 -5.36 14.07 -2.87
CA GLY A 96 -6.65 13.86 -2.26
C GLY A 96 -7.56 12.87 -2.98
N ASP A 97 -7.25 12.52 -4.22
CA ASP A 97 -8.03 11.54 -4.96
C ASP A 97 -7.67 10.13 -4.53
N SER A 98 -8.64 9.22 -4.69
CA SER A 98 -8.43 7.80 -4.41
C SER A 98 -8.81 6.96 -5.61
N PHE A 99 -8.23 5.77 -5.69
CA PHE A 99 -8.60 4.78 -6.70
C PHE A 99 -8.38 3.39 -6.14
N SER A 100 -9.09 2.42 -6.67
CA SER A 100 -8.99 1.05 -6.20
C SER A 100 -9.17 0.08 -7.35
N TRP A 101 -8.59 -1.10 -7.20
CA TRP A 101 -8.71 -2.15 -8.19
C TRP A 101 -8.39 -3.52 -7.62
N ASN A 102 -8.76 -4.54 -8.40
CA ASN A 102 -8.26 -5.89 -8.21
C ASN A 102 -6.93 -5.99 -8.96
N ALA A 103 -5.87 -6.29 -8.25
CA ALA A 103 -4.51 -6.29 -8.80
C ALA A 103 -4.22 -7.46 -9.75
N CYS A 104 -5.13 -8.41 -9.91
CA CYS A 104 -5.00 -9.49 -10.89
C CYS A 104 -5.05 -8.98 -12.33
N VAL A 105 -5.70 -7.85 -12.57
CA VAL A 105 -5.76 -7.22 -13.88
C VAL A 105 -4.48 -6.40 -14.06
N PRO A 106 -3.81 -6.48 -15.22
CA PRO A 106 -2.61 -5.68 -15.46
C PRO A 106 -2.86 -4.20 -15.22
N HIS A 107 -1.97 -3.58 -14.45
CA HIS A 107 -2.11 -2.20 -14.01
C HIS A 107 -0.77 -1.50 -13.95
N ILE A 108 -0.81 -0.18 -14.05
CA ILE A 108 0.38 0.65 -13.98
C ILE A 108 0.02 2.04 -13.45
N VAL A 109 0.89 2.60 -12.64
CA VAL A 109 0.77 3.95 -12.10
C VAL A 109 1.95 4.76 -12.63
N ARG A 110 1.67 5.87 -13.32
CA ARG A 110 2.69 6.75 -13.90
C ARG A 110 2.66 8.10 -13.23
N ASN A 111 3.82 8.60 -12.86
CA ASN A 111 3.93 9.97 -12.39
C ASN A 111 4.06 10.90 -13.59
N ILE A 112 3.00 11.66 -13.87
CA ILE A 112 2.95 12.62 -14.96
C ILE A 112 3.19 14.06 -14.49
N GLY A 113 3.48 14.23 -13.20
CA GLY A 113 3.85 15.52 -12.63
C GLY A 113 5.35 15.78 -12.73
N GLU A 114 5.77 16.91 -12.18
CA GLU A 114 7.17 17.34 -12.21
C GLU A 114 7.93 16.98 -10.92
N GLU A 115 7.19 16.64 -9.86
CA GLU A 115 7.76 16.32 -8.55
C GLU A 115 7.51 14.86 -8.19
N THR A 116 8.23 14.37 -7.20
CA THR A 116 7.99 13.04 -6.64
C THR A 116 6.58 12.98 -6.06
N ALA A 117 5.83 11.98 -6.46
CA ALA A 117 4.49 11.73 -5.93
C ALA A 117 4.56 10.83 -4.71
N LEU A 118 3.58 10.96 -3.83
CA LEU A 118 3.43 10.14 -2.63
C LEU A 118 2.07 9.47 -2.64
N LEU A 119 2.08 8.15 -2.56
CA LEU A 119 0.88 7.32 -2.65
C LEU A 119 0.78 6.41 -1.43
N LEU A 120 -0.37 6.44 -0.78
CA LEU A 120 -0.69 5.49 0.30
C LEU A 120 -1.45 4.33 -0.32
N ILE A 121 -0.96 3.11 -0.09
CA ILE A 121 -1.57 1.88 -0.63
C ILE A 121 -1.96 0.96 0.50
N SER A 122 -3.25 0.61 0.54
CA SER A 122 -3.76 -0.48 1.36
C SER A 122 -4.02 -1.67 0.46
N SER A 123 -3.43 -2.81 0.76
CA SER A 123 -3.57 -4.01 -0.06
C SER A 123 -3.94 -5.22 0.79
N HIS A 124 -4.68 -6.13 0.17
CA HIS A 124 -5.10 -7.37 0.81
C HIS A 124 -4.89 -8.56 -0.13
N ALA A 125 -4.29 -9.62 0.41
CA ALA A 125 -4.17 -10.91 -0.26
C ALA A 125 -4.22 -12.02 0.79
N GLU A 126 -5.07 -13.01 0.58
CA GLU A 126 -5.34 -14.05 1.60
C GLU A 126 -4.11 -14.87 1.98
N ASN A 127 -3.29 -15.21 1.01
CA ASN A 127 -2.13 -16.10 1.20
C ASN A 127 -0.81 -15.35 1.32
N ARG A 128 -0.87 -14.08 1.69
CA ARG A 128 0.33 -13.24 1.77
C ARG A 128 1.20 -13.62 2.96
N LYS A 129 2.49 -13.79 2.71
CA LYS A 129 3.47 -13.95 3.79
C LYS A 129 3.74 -12.60 4.44
N ARG A 130 3.99 -12.64 5.76
CA ARG A 130 4.33 -11.42 6.50
C ARG A 130 5.69 -10.87 6.06
N VAL A 131 5.80 -9.56 6.04
CA VAL A 131 7.03 -8.86 5.68
C VAL A 131 7.98 -8.77 6.88
N TYR A 132 7.41 -8.71 8.08
CA TYR A 132 8.15 -8.54 9.34
C TYR A 132 7.53 -9.28 10.52
#